data_40f9d7e6798bf8ef9cb0390040c7c695
#
_entry.id   40f9d7e6798bf8ef9cb0390040c7c695
#
_cell.length_a   1.000
_cell.length_b   1.000
_cell.length_c   1.000
_cell.angle_alpha   90.00
_cell.angle_beta   90.00
_cell.angle_gamma   90.00
#
_symmetry.space_group_name_H-M   'P 1'
#
loop_
_entity.id
_entity.type
_entity.pdbx_description
1 polymer ?
#
loop_
_entity_poly.entity_id
_entity_poly.type
_entity_poly.pdbx_seq_one_letter_code
_entity_poly.pdbx_strand_id
1 'polypeptide(L)'
;MDPLGSIKEVFIVIVLILMNGLLAMLEMALVSARKSRLEQLADEGSSKAAYILKLAQEPTEFLSTVQIGITLVGIGTGVYSGAMLAAPLEGLLREISVLRPYAGVVSYTFVVALVTYLSLILGELIPKKMALNNPEKVAMSFAGFIKVIITAFKPLTVFLSVSTRFLLKALGLKPSDEPPVTEEEVRVLLEQGRLHGVFNVCLLYTSPSPRDA
;
A
#
# COMPACT_ATOMS: atom_id res chain seq x y z
N MET A 1 -17.86 -9.69 -33.82
CA MET A 1 -17.39 -9.33 -32.47
C MET A 1 -18.58 -9.20 -31.57
N ASP A 2 -18.71 -9.98 -30.51
CA ASP A 2 -19.84 -9.85 -29.59
C ASP A 2 -19.63 -8.59 -28.72
N PRO A 3 -20.44 -7.55 -28.86
CA PRO A 3 -20.31 -6.31 -28.09
C PRO A 3 -20.44 -6.57 -26.57
N LEU A 4 -21.16 -7.62 -26.21
CA LEU A 4 -21.30 -8.07 -24.82
C LEU A 4 -19.99 -8.65 -24.24
N GLY A 5 -19.13 -9.26 -25.04
CA GLY A 5 -17.80 -9.74 -24.62
C GLY A 5 -16.91 -8.59 -24.23
N SER A 6 -16.77 -7.59 -25.09
CA SER A 6 -15.92 -6.42 -24.85
C SER A 6 -16.36 -5.60 -23.62
N ILE A 7 -17.66 -5.50 -23.34
CA ILE A 7 -18.18 -4.81 -22.14
C ILE A 7 -17.77 -5.56 -20.86
N LYS A 8 -17.84 -6.88 -20.84
CA LYS A 8 -17.40 -7.70 -19.69
C LYS A 8 -15.91 -7.54 -19.41
N GLU A 9 -15.10 -7.51 -20.46
CA GLU A 9 -13.64 -7.35 -20.35
C GLU A 9 -13.27 -5.99 -19.77
N VAL A 10 -13.88 -4.91 -20.26
CA VAL A 10 -13.70 -3.57 -19.70
C VAL A 10 -14.17 -3.50 -18.24
N PHE A 11 -15.31 -4.12 -17.91
CA PHE A 11 -15.81 -4.15 -16.54
C PHE A 11 -14.83 -4.86 -15.59
N ILE A 12 -14.25 -6.01 -15.99
CA ILE A 12 -13.26 -6.72 -15.18
C ILE A 12 -12.02 -5.84 -14.93
N VAL A 13 -11.52 -5.16 -15.97
CA VAL A 13 -10.36 -4.25 -15.82
C VAL A 13 -10.68 -3.13 -14.83
N ILE A 14 -11.86 -2.52 -14.93
CA ILE A 14 -12.30 -1.48 -13.99
C ILE A 14 -12.35 -2.02 -12.55
N VAL A 15 -12.92 -3.20 -12.34
CA VAL A 15 -12.98 -3.84 -11.02
C VAL A 15 -11.58 -4.10 -10.46
N LEU A 16 -10.65 -4.57 -11.29
CA LEU A 16 -9.25 -4.80 -10.88
C LEU A 16 -8.56 -3.49 -10.50
N ILE A 17 -8.76 -2.42 -11.29
CA ILE A 17 -8.22 -1.08 -10.98
C ILE A 17 -8.78 -0.57 -9.65
N LEU A 18 -10.08 -0.69 -9.42
CA LEU A 18 -10.71 -0.26 -8.17
C LEU A 18 -10.25 -1.09 -6.97
N MET A 19 -10.06 -2.40 -7.16
CA MET A 19 -9.50 -3.28 -6.12
C MET A 19 -8.06 -2.86 -5.76
N ASN A 20 -7.23 -2.56 -6.76
CA ASN A 20 -5.90 -2.01 -6.54
C ASN A 20 -5.96 -0.69 -5.75
N GLY A 21 -6.89 0.19 -6.12
CA GLY A 21 -7.14 1.46 -5.44
C GLY A 21 -7.56 1.30 -3.99
N LEU A 22 -8.40 0.30 -3.71
CA LEU A 22 -8.79 -0.01 -2.34
C LEU A 22 -7.58 -0.45 -1.51
N LEU A 23 -6.74 -1.34 -2.04
CA LEU A 23 -5.53 -1.80 -1.36
C LEU A 23 -4.55 -0.63 -1.11
N ALA A 24 -4.30 0.20 -2.10
CA ALA A 24 -3.44 1.38 -1.99
C ALA A 24 -3.99 2.42 -0.99
N MET A 25 -5.31 2.58 -0.93
CA MET A 25 -5.99 3.42 0.05
C MET A 25 -5.77 2.90 1.48
N LEU A 26 -5.90 1.59 1.70
CA LEU A 26 -5.73 0.97 3.01
C LEU A 26 -4.29 1.01 3.49
N GLU A 27 -3.32 0.80 2.58
CA GLU A 27 -1.90 0.97 2.86
C GLU A 27 -1.63 2.39 3.41
N MET A 28 -2.07 3.40 2.67
CA MET A 28 -1.84 4.79 3.04
C MET A 28 -2.59 5.19 4.30
N ALA A 29 -3.81 4.69 4.50
CA ALA A 29 -4.61 4.94 5.70
C ALA A 29 -3.91 4.41 6.96
N LEU A 30 -3.36 3.20 6.93
CA LEU A 30 -2.68 2.63 8.10
C LEU A 30 -1.37 3.37 8.42
N VAL A 31 -0.56 3.66 7.39
CA VAL A 31 0.73 4.35 7.57
C VAL A 31 0.55 5.78 8.08
N SER A 32 -0.52 6.46 7.64
CA SER A 32 -0.78 7.87 7.99
C SER A 32 -1.65 8.04 9.23
N ALA A 33 -2.21 6.97 9.79
CA ALA A 33 -3.06 7.03 10.97
C ALA A 33 -2.26 7.44 12.21
N ARG A 34 -2.79 8.41 12.95
CA ARG A 34 -2.16 8.90 14.19
C ARG A 34 -2.44 7.90 15.32
N LYS A 35 -1.37 7.30 15.86
CA LYS A 35 -1.47 6.32 16.94
C LYS A 35 -2.20 6.89 18.15
N SER A 36 -1.91 8.11 18.58
CA SER A 36 -2.59 8.78 19.70
C SER A 36 -4.10 8.93 19.49
N ARG A 37 -4.54 9.17 18.24
CA ARG A 37 -5.97 9.25 17.94
C ARG A 37 -6.65 7.88 17.99
N LEU A 38 -5.97 6.84 17.51
CA LEU A 38 -6.45 5.46 17.59
C LEU A 38 -6.51 4.96 19.04
N GLU A 39 -5.53 5.34 19.89
CA GLU A 39 -5.52 5.06 21.33
C GLU A 39 -6.75 5.68 22.00
N GLN A 40 -6.98 6.96 21.79
CA GLN A 40 -8.16 7.63 22.34
C GLN A 40 -9.47 6.91 21.97
N LEU A 41 -9.64 6.56 20.68
CA LEU A 41 -10.83 5.86 20.21
C LEU A 41 -10.94 4.43 20.73
N ALA A 42 -9.82 3.76 21.01
CA ALA A 42 -9.80 2.44 21.62
C ALA A 42 -10.20 2.52 23.09
N ASP A 43 -9.74 3.52 23.84
CA ASP A 43 -10.12 3.79 25.23
C ASP A 43 -11.60 4.16 25.36
N GLU A 44 -12.16 4.83 24.35
CA GLU A 44 -13.61 5.09 24.22
C GLU A 44 -14.43 3.81 23.90
N GLY A 45 -13.78 2.62 23.78
CA GLY A 45 -14.42 1.32 23.60
C GLY A 45 -14.54 0.84 22.16
N SER A 46 -13.89 1.50 21.19
CA SER A 46 -13.90 1.07 19.80
C SER A 46 -12.98 -0.13 19.56
N SER A 47 -13.55 -1.34 19.43
CA SER A 47 -12.79 -2.55 19.09
C SER A 47 -12.07 -2.48 17.73
N LYS A 48 -12.63 -1.72 16.78
CA LYS A 48 -11.99 -1.48 15.49
C LYS A 48 -10.76 -0.60 15.63
N ALA A 49 -10.82 0.45 16.44
CA ALA A 49 -9.68 1.32 16.73
C ALA A 49 -8.55 0.53 17.42
N ALA A 50 -8.86 -0.29 18.41
CA ALA A 50 -7.90 -1.15 19.09
C ALA A 50 -7.22 -2.13 18.11
N TYR A 51 -7.98 -2.72 17.17
CA TYR A 51 -7.42 -3.60 16.15
C TYR A 51 -6.47 -2.86 15.19
N ILE A 52 -6.89 -1.69 14.69
CA ILE A 52 -6.08 -0.88 13.78
C ILE A 52 -4.85 -0.32 14.50
N LEU A 53 -4.97 0.07 15.76
CA LEU A 53 -3.84 0.51 16.59
C LEU A 53 -2.76 -0.59 16.67
N LYS A 54 -3.16 -1.84 16.96
CA LYS A 54 -2.24 -2.97 16.98
C LYS A 54 -1.51 -3.15 15.65
N LEU A 55 -2.22 -3.04 14.53
CA LEU A 55 -1.59 -3.11 13.21
C LEU A 55 -0.66 -1.91 12.93
N ALA A 56 -1.00 -0.71 13.41
CA ALA A 56 -0.17 0.48 13.25
C ALA A 56 1.09 0.46 14.14
N GLN A 57 1.08 -0.31 15.23
CA GLN A 57 2.26 -0.52 16.08
C GLN A 57 3.26 -1.49 15.40
N GLU A 58 2.76 -2.55 14.76
CA GLU A 58 3.55 -3.57 14.06
C GLU A 58 3.08 -3.70 12.59
N PRO A 59 3.37 -2.73 11.72
CA PRO A 59 2.75 -2.65 10.39
C PRO A 59 3.34 -3.62 9.37
N THR A 60 4.47 -4.26 9.66
CA THR A 60 5.27 -5.03 8.70
C THR A 60 4.48 -6.16 8.02
N GLU A 61 3.71 -6.94 8.79
CA GLU A 61 2.90 -8.04 8.24
C GLU A 61 1.78 -7.51 7.33
N PHE A 62 1.12 -6.44 7.76
CA PHE A 62 0.07 -5.80 6.97
C PHE A 62 0.62 -5.19 5.68
N LEU A 63 1.69 -4.40 5.76
CA LEU A 63 2.30 -3.74 4.60
C LEU A 63 2.78 -4.77 3.57
N SER A 64 3.44 -5.83 4.02
CA SER A 64 3.87 -6.92 3.15
C SER A 64 2.68 -7.59 2.45
N THR A 65 1.59 -7.84 3.19
CA THR A 65 0.38 -8.47 2.66
C THR A 65 -0.29 -7.59 1.59
N VAL A 66 -0.46 -6.30 1.89
CA VAL A 66 -1.09 -5.36 0.96
C VAL A 66 -0.23 -5.14 -0.27
N GLN A 67 1.10 -5.03 -0.11
CA GLN A 67 2.03 -4.90 -1.23
C GLN A 67 1.98 -6.11 -2.18
N ILE A 68 1.88 -7.32 -1.64
CA ILE A 68 1.66 -8.53 -2.43
C ILE A 68 0.35 -8.42 -3.23
N GLY A 69 -0.73 -7.99 -2.56
CA GLY A 69 -2.03 -7.79 -3.20
C GLY A 69 -1.98 -6.77 -4.34
N ILE A 70 -1.39 -5.60 -4.11
CA ILE A 70 -1.20 -4.54 -5.11
C ILE A 70 -0.42 -5.07 -6.31
N THR A 71 0.68 -5.79 -6.05
CA THR A 71 1.51 -6.37 -7.12
C THR A 71 0.75 -7.40 -7.95
N LEU A 72 0.05 -8.34 -7.30
CA LEU A 72 -0.73 -9.37 -8.00
C LEU A 72 -1.86 -8.78 -8.83
N VAL A 73 -2.62 -7.85 -8.25
CA VAL A 73 -3.72 -7.17 -8.97
C VAL A 73 -3.17 -6.33 -10.11
N GLY A 74 -2.07 -5.60 -9.89
CA GLY A 74 -1.43 -4.76 -10.92
C GLY A 74 -0.92 -5.58 -12.11
N ILE A 75 -0.16 -6.67 -11.86
CA ILE A 75 0.30 -7.58 -12.91
C ILE A 75 -0.89 -8.23 -13.61
N GLY A 76 -1.88 -8.72 -12.85
CA GLY A 76 -3.10 -9.32 -13.38
C GLY A 76 -3.86 -8.36 -14.29
N THR A 77 -4.00 -7.10 -13.90
CA THR A 77 -4.64 -6.05 -14.71
C THR A 77 -3.89 -5.82 -16.01
N GLY A 78 -2.55 -5.69 -15.96
CA GLY A 78 -1.73 -5.48 -17.15
C GLY A 78 -1.81 -6.64 -18.14
N VAL A 79 -1.65 -7.88 -17.67
CA VAL A 79 -1.73 -9.08 -18.50
C VAL A 79 -3.13 -9.26 -19.11
N TYR A 80 -4.17 -9.13 -18.27
CA TYR A 80 -5.55 -9.29 -18.72
C TYR A 80 -5.95 -8.24 -19.75
N SER A 81 -5.65 -6.97 -19.50
CA SER A 81 -6.00 -5.88 -20.42
C SER A 81 -5.24 -5.99 -21.76
N GLY A 82 -3.95 -6.31 -21.71
CA GLY A 82 -3.14 -6.51 -22.92
C GLY A 82 -3.66 -7.67 -23.78
N ALA A 83 -4.07 -8.77 -23.16
CA ALA A 83 -4.56 -9.93 -23.89
C ALA A 83 -5.97 -9.72 -24.47
N MET A 84 -6.88 -9.11 -23.71
CA MET A 84 -8.30 -9.07 -24.05
C MET A 84 -8.72 -7.77 -24.78
N LEU A 85 -8.19 -6.61 -24.37
CA LEU A 85 -8.60 -5.32 -24.95
C LEU A 85 -7.79 -4.91 -26.18
N ALA A 86 -6.61 -5.49 -26.42
CA ALA A 86 -5.82 -5.14 -27.60
C ALA A 86 -6.40 -5.71 -28.90
N ALA A 87 -7.00 -6.89 -28.87
CA ALA A 87 -7.52 -7.55 -30.06
C ALA A 87 -8.66 -6.78 -30.78
N PRO A 88 -9.67 -6.22 -30.08
CA PRO A 88 -10.67 -5.36 -30.72
C PRO A 88 -10.07 -4.13 -31.41
N LEU A 89 -9.13 -3.45 -30.75
CA LEU A 89 -8.45 -2.28 -31.30
C LEU A 89 -7.58 -2.65 -32.52
N GLU A 90 -6.88 -3.79 -32.46
CA GLU A 90 -6.11 -4.30 -33.58
C GLU A 90 -6.98 -4.51 -34.82
N GLY A 91 -8.20 -5.07 -34.66
CA GLY A 91 -9.16 -5.25 -35.74
C GLY A 91 -9.47 -3.93 -36.46
N LEU A 92 -9.73 -2.86 -35.70
CA LEU A 92 -9.99 -1.54 -36.22
C LEU A 92 -8.76 -0.92 -36.93
N LEU A 93 -7.59 -1.07 -36.37
CA LEU A 93 -6.34 -0.55 -36.94
C LEU A 93 -5.93 -1.26 -38.23
N ARG A 94 -6.29 -2.53 -38.43
CA ARG A 94 -6.05 -3.27 -39.67
C ARG A 94 -6.83 -2.77 -40.86
N GLU A 95 -7.91 -2.03 -40.66
CA GLU A 95 -8.69 -1.38 -41.75
C GLU A 95 -7.93 -0.21 -42.36
N ILE A 96 -6.99 0.39 -41.58
CA ILE A 96 -6.17 1.52 -42.05
C ILE A 96 -4.91 0.96 -42.73
N SER A 97 -4.80 1.14 -44.06
CA SER A 97 -3.74 0.57 -44.88
C SER A 97 -2.33 0.83 -44.37
N VAL A 98 -2.06 2.06 -43.89
CA VAL A 98 -0.73 2.47 -43.37
C VAL A 98 -0.37 1.79 -42.03
N LEU A 99 -1.38 1.54 -41.19
CA LEU A 99 -1.18 0.96 -39.85
C LEU A 99 -1.26 -0.57 -39.86
N ARG A 100 -1.76 -1.17 -40.92
CA ARG A 100 -1.98 -2.60 -41.04
C ARG A 100 -0.79 -3.47 -40.63
N PRO A 101 0.48 -3.19 -41.05
CA PRO A 101 1.64 -4.00 -40.66
C PRO A 101 2.02 -3.85 -39.17
N TYR A 102 1.63 -2.77 -38.54
CA TYR A 102 1.94 -2.45 -37.13
C TYR A 102 0.74 -2.54 -36.19
N ALA A 103 -0.43 -2.91 -36.69
CA ALA A 103 -1.68 -2.87 -35.95
C ALA A 103 -1.64 -3.60 -34.60
N GLY A 104 -1.02 -4.79 -34.54
CA GLY A 104 -0.89 -5.56 -33.31
C GLY A 104 0.00 -4.88 -32.25
N VAL A 105 1.15 -4.37 -32.66
CA VAL A 105 2.09 -3.69 -31.74
C VAL A 105 1.50 -2.36 -31.24
N VAL A 106 0.90 -1.60 -32.15
CA VAL A 106 0.29 -0.29 -31.81
C VAL A 106 -0.90 -0.46 -30.87
N SER A 107 -1.81 -1.40 -31.15
CA SER A 107 -2.98 -1.66 -30.31
C SER A 107 -2.58 -2.14 -28.92
N TYR A 108 -1.66 -3.09 -28.84
CA TYR A 108 -1.18 -3.61 -27.56
C TYR A 108 -0.50 -2.50 -26.73
N THR A 109 0.42 -1.75 -27.33
CA THR A 109 1.13 -0.66 -26.64
C THR A 109 0.18 0.43 -26.17
N PHE A 110 -0.77 0.82 -27.02
CA PHE A 110 -1.78 1.83 -26.68
C PHE A 110 -2.67 1.38 -25.51
N VAL A 111 -3.20 0.15 -25.56
CA VAL A 111 -4.06 -0.39 -24.49
C VAL A 111 -3.29 -0.49 -23.18
N VAL A 112 -2.08 -1.04 -23.20
CA VAL A 112 -1.25 -1.15 -22.00
C VAL A 112 -0.94 0.23 -21.42
N ALA A 113 -0.55 1.21 -22.24
CA ALA A 113 -0.27 2.56 -21.80
C ALA A 113 -1.51 3.24 -21.19
N LEU A 114 -2.68 3.11 -21.84
CA LEU A 114 -3.93 3.67 -21.35
C LEU A 114 -4.37 3.04 -20.01
N VAL A 115 -4.34 1.71 -19.93
CA VAL A 115 -4.72 1.00 -18.71
C VAL A 115 -3.74 1.29 -17.58
N THR A 116 -2.44 1.37 -17.87
CA THR A 116 -1.42 1.78 -16.88
C THR A 116 -1.71 3.19 -16.36
N TYR A 117 -1.99 4.14 -17.25
CA TYR A 117 -2.34 5.51 -16.87
C TYR A 117 -3.58 5.56 -15.96
N LEU A 118 -4.65 4.86 -16.34
CA LEU A 118 -5.86 4.78 -15.52
C LEU A 118 -5.61 4.07 -14.18
N SER A 119 -4.80 3.00 -14.17
CA SER A 119 -4.42 2.28 -12.96
C SER A 119 -3.63 3.16 -12.00
N LEU A 120 -2.71 3.98 -12.49
CA LEU A 120 -1.95 4.91 -11.66
C LEU A 120 -2.87 5.98 -11.03
N ILE A 121 -3.78 6.56 -11.81
CA ILE A 121 -4.65 7.62 -11.31
C ILE A 121 -5.72 7.07 -10.38
N LEU A 122 -6.54 6.12 -10.88
CA LEU A 122 -7.73 5.61 -10.18
C LEU A 122 -7.37 4.48 -9.20
N GLY A 123 -6.35 3.70 -9.51
CA GLY A 123 -5.90 2.56 -8.71
C GLY A 123 -4.82 2.89 -7.68
N GLU A 124 -4.27 4.12 -7.68
CA GLU A 124 -3.21 4.46 -6.72
C GLU A 124 -3.28 5.90 -6.22
N LEU A 125 -3.12 6.91 -7.10
CA LEU A 125 -2.93 8.30 -6.69
C LEU A 125 -4.17 8.89 -6.00
N ILE A 126 -5.35 8.72 -6.59
CA ILE A 126 -6.61 9.25 -6.02
C ILE A 126 -6.93 8.53 -4.69
N PRO A 127 -6.93 7.18 -4.61
CA PRO A 127 -7.21 6.48 -3.36
C PRO A 127 -6.23 6.84 -2.23
N LYS A 128 -4.93 6.96 -2.51
CA LYS A 128 -3.94 7.40 -1.50
C LYS A 128 -4.22 8.81 -0.98
N LYS A 129 -4.59 9.75 -1.87
CA LYS A 129 -4.98 11.10 -1.45
C LYS A 129 -6.27 11.10 -0.62
N MET A 130 -7.25 10.27 -0.96
CA MET A 130 -8.49 10.13 -0.17
C MET A 130 -8.18 9.59 1.24
N ALA A 131 -7.28 8.62 1.36
CA ALA A 131 -6.87 8.08 2.65
C ALA A 131 -6.23 9.13 3.57
N LEU A 132 -5.42 10.04 3.02
CA LEU A 132 -4.75 11.11 3.78
C LEU A 132 -5.71 12.11 4.43
N ASN A 133 -6.90 12.29 3.89
CA ASN A 133 -7.88 13.24 4.46
C ASN A 133 -8.43 12.79 5.82
N ASN A 134 -8.67 11.48 6.02
CA ASN A 134 -9.19 10.91 7.25
C ASN A 134 -8.69 9.46 7.43
N PRO A 135 -7.39 9.28 7.70
CA PRO A 135 -6.76 7.97 7.67
C PRO A 135 -7.33 7.00 8.72
N GLU A 136 -7.62 7.48 9.94
CA GLU A 136 -8.17 6.65 11.01
C GLU A 136 -9.57 6.13 10.64
N LYS A 137 -10.43 7.01 10.11
CA LYS A 137 -11.78 6.64 9.70
C LYS A 137 -11.79 5.62 8.57
N VAL A 138 -10.91 5.79 7.57
CA VAL A 138 -10.75 4.85 6.46
C VAL A 138 -10.28 3.50 6.99
N ALA A 139 -9.19 3.45 7.77
CA ALA A 139 -8.66 2.21 8.33
C ALA A 139 -9.70 1.46 9.17
N MET A 140 -10.39 2.15 10.07
CA MET A 140 -11.44 1.53 10.90
C MET A 140 -12.65 1.06 10.09
N SER A 141 -13.06 1.78 9.05
CA SER A 141 -14.20 1.36 8.22
C SER A 141 -13.95 0.04 7.53
N PHE A 142 -12.70 -0.20 7.11
CA PHE A 142 -12.28 -1.42 6.43
C PHE A 142 -11.55 -2.43 7.32
N ALA A 143 -11.62 -2.29 8.65
CA ALA A 143 -10.92 -3.19 9.60
C ALA A 143 -11.26 -4.68 9.37
N GLY A 144 -12.53 -5.00 9.08
CA GLY A 144 -12.96 -6.36 8.73
C GLY A 144 -12.33 -6.90 7.45
N PHE A 145 -12.29 -6.08 6.41
CA PHE A 145 -11.67 -6.42 5.13
C PHE A 145 -10.15 -6.62 5.28
N ILE A 146 -9.48 -5.75 6.02
CA ILE A 146 -8.06 -5.88 6.37
C ILE A 146 -7.78 -7.23 7.04
N LYS A 147 -8.61 -7.62 8.02
CA LYS A 147 -8.46 -8.93 8.70
C LYS A 147 -8.59 -10.10 7.74
N VAL A 148 -9.55 -10.05 6.81
CA VAL A 148 -9.75 -11.09 5.80
C VAL A 148 -8.53 -11.20 4.88
N ILE A 149 -8.03 -10.08 4.37
CA ILE A 149 -6.87 -10.05 3.48
C ILE A 149 -5.63 -10.61 4.19
N ILE A 150 -5.30 -10.15 5.39
CA ILE A 150 -4.14 -10.66 6.15
C ILE A 150 -4.25 -12.19 6.31
N THR A 151 -5.43 -12.68 6.68
CA THR A 151 -5.64 -14.11 6.87
C THR A 151 -5.51 -14.90 5.57
N ALA A 152 -6.10 -14.42 4.49
CA ALA A 152 -6.07 -15.08 3.18
C ALA A 152 -4.67 -15.12 2.57
N PHE A 153 -3.90 -14.04 2.70
CA PHE A 153 -2.55 -13.94 2.15
C PHE A 153 -1.45 -14.44 3.08
N LYS A 154 -1.79 -14.83 4.32
CA LYS A 154 -0.82 -15.32 5.31
C LYS A 154 0.13 -16.41 4.79
N PRO A 155 -0.32 -17.48 4.10
CA PRO A 155 0.60 -18.51 3.60
C PRO A 155 1.59 -17.94 2.59
N LEU A 156 1.16 -17.03 1.71
CA LEU A 156 2.02 -16.40 0.72
C LEU A 156 3.03 -15.44 1.37
N THR A 157 2.58 -14.65 2.35
CA THR A 157 3.46 -13.75 3.12
C THR A 157 4.54 -14.51 3.86
N VAL A 158 4.20 -15.65 4.50
CA VAL A 158 5.16 -16.52 5.18
C VAL A 158 6.17 -17.09 4.18
N PHE A 159 5.71 -17.59 3.05
CA PHE A 159 6.58 -18.12 1.99
C PHE A 159 7.58 -17.09 1.51
N LEU A 160 7.12 -15.88 1.19
CA LEU A 160 8.00 -14.78 0.74
C LEU A 160 8.97 -14.34 1.83
N SER A 161 8.54 -14.26 3.09
CA SER A 161 9.40 -13.91 4.21
C SER A 161 10.52 -14.93 4.45
N VAL A 162 10.22 -16.23 4.28
CA VAL A 162 11.23 -17.30 4.36
C VAL A 162 12.22 -17.18 3.20
N SER A 163 11.72 -16.98 1.98
CA SER A 163 12.55 -16.81 0.78
C SER A 163 13.47 -15.60 0.90
N THR A 164 12.95 -14.46 1.38
CA THR A 164 13.73 -13.24 1.60
C THR A 164 14.84 -13.46 2.64
N ARG A 165 14.52 -14.10 3.78
CA ARG A 165 15.52 -14.43 4.80
C ARG A 165 16.62 -15.34 4.27
N PHE A 166 16.25 -16.33 3.46
CA PHE A 166 17.21 -17.21 2.82
C PHE A 166 18.17 -16.44 1.90
N LEU A 167 17.64 -15.54 1.05
CA LEU A 167 18.43 -14.70 0.16
C LEU A 167 19.33 -13.73 0.92
N LEU A 168 18.83 -13.06 1.97
CA LEU A 168 19.61 -12.16 2.80
C LEU A 168 20.79 -12.90 3.47
N LYS A 169 20.54 -14.12 3.97
CA LYS A 169 21.57 -14.96 4.55
C LYS A 169 22.62 -15.37 3.51
N ALA A 170 22.21 -15.71 2.29
CA ALA A 170 23.11 -16.06 1.20
C ALA A 170 24.00 -14.87 0.76
N LEU A 171 23.46 -13.63 0.86
CA LEU A 171 24.18 -12.38 0.60
C LEU A 171 25.07 -11.93 1.77
N GLY A 172 25.08 -12.68 2.89
CA GLY A 172 25.87 -12.33 4.07
C GLY A 172 25.32 -11.16 4.89
N LEU A 173 24.10 -10.69 4.59
CA LEU A 173 23.44 -9.61 5.32
C LEU A 173 22.83 -10.17 6.60
N LYS A 174 23.25 -9.63 7.75
CA LYS A 174 22.64 -9.92 9.05
C LYS A 174 21.49 -8.95 9.28
N PRO A 175 20.36 -9.36 9.91
CA PRO A 175 19.38 -8.43 10.43
C PRO A 175 20.07 -7.41 11.34
N SER A 176 19.76 -6.14 11.21
CA SER A 176 20.26 -5.11 12.14
C SER A 176 19.58 -5.31 13.49
N ASP A 177 20.38 -5.58 14.53
CA ASP A 177 19.95 -5.63 15.93
C ASP A 177 20.02 -4.23 16.58
N GLU A 178 20.04 -3.16 15.78
CA GLU A 178 20.04 -1.79 16.32
C GLU A 178 18.74 -1.54 17.10
N PRO A 179 18.85 -0.98 18.31
CA PRO A 179 17.67 -0.62 19.08
C PRO A 179 16.81 0.37 18.29
N PRO A 180 15.46 0.25 18.37
CA PRO A 180 14.53 1.05 17.57
C PRO A 180 14.59 2.56 17.82
N VAL A 181 15.31 2.99 18.86
CA VAL A 181 15.57 4.39 19.21
C VAL A 181 17.00 4.51 19.74
N THR A 182 17.79 5.39 19.14
CA THR A 182 19.14 5.72 19.62
C THR A 182 19.10 6.89 20.60
N GLU A 183 20.14 7.01 21.47
CA GLU A 183 20.25 8.16 22.38
C GLU A 183 20.29 9.49 21.62
N GLU A 184 20.93 9.50 20.44
CA GLU A 184 20.96 10.65 19.54
C GLU A 184 19.56 11.06 19.07
N GLU A 185 18.72 10.10 18.66
CA GLU A 185 17.35 10.36 18.24
C GLU A 185 16.49 10.95 19.38
N VAL A 186 16.62 10.41 20.59
CA VAL A 186 15.94 10.95 21.77
C VAL A 186 16.39 12.39 22.03
N ARG A 187 17.68 12.68 21.94
CA ARG A 187 18.22 14.03 22.11
C ARG A 187 17.69 15.01 21.06
N VAL A 188 17.64 14.61 19.79
CA VAL A 188 17.09 15.43 18.71
C VAL A 188 15.59 15.70 18.91
N LEU A 189 14.81 14.68 19.30
CA LEU A 189 13.38 14.82 19.59
C LEU A 189 13.12 15.76 20.78
N LEU A 190 13.93 15.68 21.84
CA LEU A 190 13.86 16.59 22.97
C LEU A 190 14.19 18.04 22.58
N GLU A 191 15.23 18.24 21.77
CA GLU A 191 15.59 19.55 21.25
C GLU A 191 14.52 20.16 20.34
N GLN A 192 13.92 19.35 19.46
CA GLN A 192 12.77 19.78 18.64
C GLN A 192 11.55 20.14 19.50
N GLY A 193 11.25 19.34 20.52
CA GLY A 193 10.17 19.63 21.46
C GLY A 193 10.40 20.93 22.25
N ARG A 194 11.67 21.26 22.56
CA ARG A 194 12.08 22.52 23.17
C ARG A 194 11.85 23.71 22.25
N LEU A 195 12.26 23.59 20.98
CA LEU A 195 12.09 24.64 19.97
C LEU A 195 10.62 24.96 19.67
N HIS A 196 9.74 23.95 19.77
CA HIS A 196 8.30 24.10 19.56
C HIS A 196 7.52 24.44 20.85
N GLY A 197 8.21 24.66 21.98
CA GLY A 197 7.59 25.05 23.25
C GLY A 197 6.75 23.94 23.92
N VAL A 198 6.92 22.69 23.49
CA VAL A 198 6.21 21.52 24.05
C VAL A 198 6.78 21.12 25.40
N PHE A 199 8.09 21.38 25.65
CA PHE A 199 8.78 21.08 26.90
C PHE A 199 9.35 22.35 27.54
N ASN A 200 9.12 22.51 28.86
CA ASN A 200 9.81 23.50 29.65
C ASN A 200 11.26 23.04 29.90
N VAL A 201 12.20 23.97 29.80
CA VAL A 201 13.66 23.75 29.96
C VAL A 201 13.99 23.01 31.27
N CYS A 202 13.20 23.18 32.34
CA CYS A 202 13.39 22.48 33.61
C CYS A 202 13.28 20.98 33.58
N LEU A 203 12.47 20.40 32.66
CA LEU A 203 12.30 18.94 32.55
C LEU A 203 13.53 18.23 31.96
N LEU A 204 14.33 18.96 31.17
CA LEU A 204 15.56 18.41 30.57
C LEU A 204 16.70 18.24 31.57
N TYR A 205 16.72 19.08 32.65
CA TYR A 205 17.78 19.07 33.66
C TYR A 205 17.46 18.21 34.90
N THR A 206 16.22 17.76 35.05
CA THR A 206 15.78 16.91 36.18
C THR A 206 15.78 15.42 35.86
N SER A 207 16.18 15.02 34.66
CA SER A 207 16.40 13.62 34.34
C SER A 207 17.66 13.12 35.08
N PRO A 208 17.59 12.07 35.95
CA PRO A 208 18.75 11.55 36.65
C PRO A 208 19.80 11.11 35.63
N SER A 209 21.02 11.56 35.83
CA SER A 209 22.17 11.14 35.03
C SER A 209 22.40 9.63 35.18
N PRO A 210 22.73 8.89 34.11
CA PRO A 210 23.08 7.46 34.19
C PRO A 210 24.31 7.19 35.11
N ARG A 211 24.93 8.24 35.65
CA ARG A 211 26.06 8.13 36.63
C ARG A 211 25.61 8.09 38.07
N ASP A 212 24.31 8.27 38.35
CA ASP A 212 23.74 8.30 39.70
C ASP A 212 22.93 7.03 40.02
N ALA A 213 23.05 5.98 39.21
CA ALA A 213 22.44 4.65 39.43
C ALA A 213 23.48 3.58 39.64
#